data_72c8b17f05c08bd926cd120560909928
#
_entry.id   72c8b17f05c08bd926cd120560909928
#
_cell.length_a   1.000
_cell.length_b   1.000
_cell.length_c   1.000
_cell.angle_alpha   90.00
_cell.angle_beta   90.00
_cell.angle_gamma   90.00
#
_symmetry.space_group_name_H-M   'P 1'
#
loop_
_entity.id
_entity.type
_entity.pdbx_description
1 polymer ?
#
loop_
_entity_poly.entity_id
_entity_poly.type
_entity_poly.pdbx_seq_one_letter_code
_entity_poly.pdbx_strand_id
1 'polypeptide(L)' 'MNEYTEQSLYDLLDKHETKVVKLYYLACSETGDKDGMNVADNILRCRGESYETA' A
#
# COMPACT_ATOMS: atom_id res chain seq x y z
N MET A 1 13.00 -1.97 19.29
CA MET A 1 12.74 -2.29 18.48
C MET A 1 11.78 -1.74 17.75
N ASN A 2 11.76 -1.73 16.65
CA ASN A 2 10.97 -1.18 15.96
C ASN A 2 9.99 -1.92 15.46
N GLU A 3 8.77 -1.69 15.62
CA GLU A 3 7.85 -2.35 15.06
C GLU A 3 7.12 -1.49 14.19
N TYR A 4 6.82 -1.87 12.98
CA TYR A 4 6.00 -1.13 12.10
C TYR A 4 4.60 -1.39 12.48
N THR A 5 3.85 -0.36 12.78
CA THR A 5 2.43 -0.47 12.96
C THR A 5 1.80 -0.16 11.62
N GLU A 6 0.50 -0.40 11.51
CA GLU A 6 -0.22 -0.03 10.30
C GLU A 6 -0.11 1.45 10.02
N GLN A 7 -0.12 2.24 11.08
CA GLN A 7 -0.04 3.68 10.93
C GLN A 7 1.31 4.08 10.31
N SER A 8 2.38 3.45 10.74
CA SER A 8 3.71 3.74 10.19
C SER A 8 3.77 3.38 8.72
N LEU A 9 3.17 2.27 8.36
CA LEU A 9 3.17 1.83 6.97
C LEU A 9 2.35 2.80 6.10
N TYR A 10 1.22 3.27 6.61
CA TYR A 10 0.45 4.27 5.91
C TYR A 10 1.28 5.52 5.66
N ASP A 11 1.97 5.99 6.68
CA ASP A 11 2.77 7.20 6.54
C ASP A 11 3.86 7.03 5.51
N LEU A 12 4.50 5.89 5.49
CA LEU A 12 5.56 5.65 4.54
C LEU A 12 5.03 5.58 3.11
N LEU A 13 3.97 4.81 2.91
CA LEU A 13 3.43 4.63 1.57
C LEU A 13 2.77 5.88 1.03
N ASP A 14 2.15 6.65 1.91
CA ASP A 14 1.42 7.82 1.46
C ASP A 14 2.36 8.88 0.88
N LYS A 15 3.64 8.80 1.16
CA LYS A 15 4.59 9.73 0.60
C LYS A 15 4.97 9.40 -0.82
N HIS A 16 4.66 8.20 -1.27
CA HIS A 16 5.09 7.76 -2.59
C HIS A 16 4.03 8.03 -3.64
N GLU A 17 4.45 7.99 -4.90
CA GLU A 17 3.53 8.17 -6.00
C GLU A 17 2.59 7.00 -6.10
N THR A 18 1.47 7.23 -6.76
CA THR A 18 0.47 6.19 -6.92
C THR A 18 1.04 4.93 -7.55
N LYS A 19 1.90 5.07 -8.55
CA LYS A 19 2.43 3.88 -9.21
C LYS A 19 3.31 3.06 -8.26
N VAL A 20 3.98 3.71 -7.33
CA VAL A 20 4.79 3.00 -6.34
C VAL A 20 3.88 2.23 -5.39
N VAL A 21 2.77 2.85 -4.98
CA VAL A 21 1.83 2.18 -4.11
C VAL A 21 1.22 0.96 -4.80
N LYS A 22 0.93 1.08 -6.09
CA LYS A 22 0.41 -0.05 -6.85
C LYS A 22 1.42 -1.19 -6.93
N LEU A 23 2.68 -0.86 -7.13
CA LEU A 23 3.71 -1.89 -7.17
C LEU A 23 3.85 -2.58 -5.82
N TYR A 24 3.76 -1.81 -4.75
CA TYR A 24 3.81 -2.38 -3.42
C TYR A 24 2.64 -3.34 -3.21
N TYR A 25 1.46 -2.95 -3.65
CA TYR A 25 0.30 -3.81 -3.55
C TYR A 25 0.55 -5.15 -4.26
N LEU A 26 1.07 -5.07 -5.47
CA LEU A 26 1.32 -6.29 -6.23
C LEU A 26 2.37 -7.17 -5.57
N ALA A 27 3.41 -6.57 -5.04
CA ALA A 27 4.45 -7.33 -4.34
C ALA A 27 3.88 -8.03 -3.11
N CYS A 28 3.03 -7.33 -2.35
CA CYS A 28 2.40 -7.92 -1.20
C CYS A 28 1.47 -9.05 -1.59
N SER A 29 0.79 -8.89 -2.72
CA SER A 29 -0.09 -9.93 -3.22
C SER A 29 0.68 -11.21 -3.52
N GLU A 30 1.87 -11.07 -4.09
CA GLU A 30 2.67 -12.23 -4.42
C GLU A 30 3.23 -12.92 -3.19
N THR A 31 3.54 -12.17 -2.17
CA THR A 31 4.10 -12.77 -0.96
C THR A 31 3.03 -13.15 0.06
N GLY A 32 1.78 -12.79 -0.20
CA GLY A 32 0.71 -13.12 0.74
C GLY A 32 0.60 -12.18 1.92
N ASP A 33 1.17 -10.99 1.80
CA ASP A 33 1.17 -10.02 2.89
C ASP A 33 -0.15 -9.25 2.87
N LYS A 34 -1.14 -9.75 3.54
CA LYS A 34 -2.47 -9.15 3.51
C LYS A 34 -2.53 -7.79 4.18
N ASP A 35 -1.72 -7.59 5.19
CA ASP A 35 -1.71 -6.29 5.87
C ASP A 35 -1.18 -5.21 4.94
N GLY A 36 -0.11 -5.53 4.23
CA GLY A 36 0.44 -4.58 3.26
C GLY A 36 -0.53 -4.28 2.14
N MET A 37 -1.23 -5.31 1.64
CA MET A 37 -2.22 -5.11 0.60
C MET A 37 -3.34 -4.19 1.08
N ASN A 38 -3.77 -4.40 2.32
CA ASN A 38 -4.83 -3.60 2.88
C ASN A 38 -4.46 -2.14 2.98
N VAL A 39 -3.26 -1.86 3.45
CA VAL A 39 -2.77 -0.49 3.57
C VAL A 39 -2.69 0.16 2.20
N ALA A 40 -2.09 -0.53 1.24
CA ALA A 40 -1.94 0.02 -0.10
C ALA A 40 -3.31 0.27 -0.74
N ASP A 41 -4.23 -0.67 -0.57
CA ASP A 41 -5.55 -0.52 -1.14
C ASP A 41 -6.29 0.69 -0.56
N ASN A 42 -6.17 0.89 0.75
CA ASN A 42 -6.82 2.01 1.39
C ASN A 42 -6.25 3.34 0.89
N ILE A 43 -4.94 3.40 0.71
CA ILE A 43 -4.32 4.61 0.20
C ILE A 43 -4.82 4.90 -1.22
N LEU A 44 -4.87 3.87 -2.05
CA LEU A 44 -5.33 4.05 -3.42
C LEU A 44 -6.78 4.51 -3.47
N ARG A 45 -7.61 3.95 -2.61
CA ARG A 45 -9.01 4.37 -2.55
C ARG A 45 -9.13 5.83 -2.13
N CYS A 46 -8.33 6.24 -1.18
CA CYS A 46 -8.36 7.62 -0.73
C CYS A 46 -7.95 8.57 -1.83
N ARG A 47 -7.14 8.12 -2.76
CA ARG A 47 -6.72 8.93 -3.88
C ARG A 47 -7.66 8.83 -5.07
N GLY A 48 -8.69 8.01 -4.94
CA GLY A 48 -9.62 7.81 -6.05
C GLY A 48 -9.06 6.92 -7.13
N GLU A 49 -8.09 6.06 -6.78
CA GLU A 49 -7.45 5.19 -7.73
C GLU A 49 -7.66 3.76 -7.33
N SER A 50 -7.34 2.85 -8.22
CA SER A 50 -7.40 1.44 -7.91
C SER A 50 -6.20 0.78 -8.56
N TYR A 51 -5.72 -0.29 -7.95
CA TYR A 51 -4.57 -0.98 -8.52
C TYR A 51 -4.90 -1.60 -9.86
N GLU A 52 -6.19 -1.78 -10.14
CA GLU A 52 -6.59 -2.35 -11.39
C GLU A 52 -6.68 -1.37 -12.52
N THR A 53 -6.76 -0.09 -12.23
CA THR A 53 -6.86 0.86 -13.31
C THR A 53 -5.49 1.33 -13.63
N ALA A 54 -5.14 1.25 -14.79
CA ALA A 54 -3.82 1.63 -15.22
C ALA A 54 -3.67 3.12 -15.28
#